data_0456ca15db1f8938a83409ae1bdb26d0
#
_entry.id   0456ca15db1f8938a83409ae1bdb26d0
#
_cell.length_a   1.000
_cell.length_b   1.000
_cell.length_c   1.000
_cell.angle_alpha   90.00
_cell.angle_beta   90.00
_cell.angle_gamma   90.00
#
_symmetry.space_group_name_H-M   'P 1'
#
loop_
_entity.id
_entity.type
_entity.pdbx_description
1 polymer ?
#
loop_
_entity_poly.entity_id
_entity_poly.type
_entity_poly.pdbx_seq_one_letter_code
_entity_poly.pdbx_strand_id
1 'polypeptide(L)'
;MGKKQLSGAQKRKKKKEKEEAIERARAELERLKLGPTKLWTGLVLHHKDVFVSHVISKLNATDRCFFSKVNSESLDVLEYAGVDVSELKWAVWQCTSISTLEWMWECVPWGGKDNARYVMDQAWFCAEVAGTNKLEFLKWAREVKHCEWNEETIKAAAFKGNLEMLKYCFSNDCPYEEKEACAQAAEKENGKSDKGSKDDEKGTPNGKNQGKETQNHQG
;
A
#
# COMPACT_ATOMS: atom_id res chain seq x y z
N MET A 1 -35.00 -27.01 28.14
CA MET A 1 -33.98 -26.28 28.91
C MET A 1 -34.55 -24.94 29.34
N GLY A 2 -34.83 -24.75 30.65
CA GLY A 2 -35.45 -23.52 31.17
C GLY A 2 -34.46 -22.35 31.25
N LYS A 3 -34.80 -21.22 30.66
CA LYS A 3 -34.02 -19.97 30.79
C LYS A 3 -34.12 -19.48 32.24
N LYS A 4 -33.04 -19.53 33.02
CA LYS A 4 -32.96 -18.96 34.36
C LYS A 4 -33.29 -17.48 34.31
N GLN A 5 -34.42 -17.06 34.91
CA GLN A 5 -34.74 -15.63 35.07
C GLN A 5 -33.79 -15.01 36.09
N LEU A 6 -33.18 -13.88 35.71
CA LEU A 6 -32.30 -13.09 36.57
C LEU A 6 -33.11 -12.47 37.73
N SER A 7 -32.55 -12.49 38.94
CA SER A 7 -33.14 -11.84 40.10
C SER A 7 -33.22 -10.33 39.94
N GLY A 8 -34.08 -9.63 40.67
CA GLY A 8 -34.23 -8.19 40.62
C GLY A 8 -32.93 -7.44 40.89
N ALA A 9 -32.09 -7.94 41.79
CA ALA A 9 -30.77 -7.37 42.09
C ALA A 9 -29.79 -7.52 40.88
N GLN A 10 -29.81 -8.69 40.23
CA GLN A 10 -28.99 -8.96 39.06
C GLN A 10 -29.40 -8.08 37.85
N LYS A 11 -30.70 -7.84 37.69
CA LYS A 11 -31.21 -6.93 36.66
C LYS A 11 -30.78 -5.49 36.88
N ARG A 12 -30.82 -5.00 38.14
CA ARG A 12 -30.35 -3.66 38.51
C ARG A 12 -28.85 -3.51 38.29
N LYS A 13 -28.04 -4.49 38.70
CA LYS A 13 -26.59 -4.49 38.49
C LYS A 13 -26.25 -4.43 36.98
N LYS A 14 -26.91 -5.28 36.18
CA LYS A 14 -26.70 -5.30 34.72
C LYS A 14 -27.13 -4.00 34.03
N LYS A 15 -28.17 -3.34 34.55
CA LYS A 15 -28.60 -2.00 34.05
C LYS A 15 -27.53 -0.95 34.34
N LYS A 16 -26.99 -0.91 35.57
CA LYS A 16 -25.95 0.03 35.97
C LYS A 16 -24.66 -0.17 35.17
N GLU A 17 -24.22 -1.41 34.97
CA GLU A 17 -23.04 -1.74 34.16
C GLU A 17 -23.24 -1.28 32.69
N LYS A 18 -24.46 -1.40 32.15
CA LYS A 18 -24.77 -0.91 30.80
C LYS A 18 -24.75 0.61 30.72
N GLU A 19 -25.28 1.30 31.72
CA GLU A 19 -25.25 2.77 31.80
C GLU A 19 -23.82 3.31 31.90
N GLU A 20 -22.98 2.68 32.75
CA GLU A 20 -21.55 3.02 32.89
C GLU A 20 -20.77 2.74 31.58
N ALA A 21 -21.10 1.68 30.86
CA ALA A 21 -20.48 1.38 29.57
C ALA A 21 -20.86 2.43 28.49
N ILE A 22 -22.13 2.87 28.49
CA ILE A 22 -22.59 3.93 27.58
C ILE A 22 -21.90 5.25 27.90
N GLU A 23 -21.75 5.60 29.17
CA GLU A 23 -21.09 6.83 29.58
C GLU A 23 -19.59 6.82 29.23
N ARG A 24 -18.90 5.68 29.41
CA ARG A 24 -17.50 5.53 28.94
C ARG A 24 -17.39 5.66 27.43
N ALA A 25 -18.29 5.04 26.67
CA ALA A 25 -18.31 5.17 25.21
C ALA A 25 -18.59 6.60 24.75
N ARG A 26 -19.46 7.36 25.47
CA ARG A 26 -19.70 8.78 25.19
C ARG A 26 -18.47 9.63 25.51
N ALA A 27 -17.80 9.40 26.64
CA ALA A 27 -16.59 10.11 26.99
C ALA A 27 -15.44 9.83 26.00
N GLU A 28 -15.34 8.60 25.52
CA GLU A 28 -14.37 8.22 24.47
C GLU A 28 -14.71 8.89 23.14
N LEU A 29 -15.99 8.92 22.74
CA LEU A 29 -16.43 9.61 21.55
C LEU A 29 -16.14 11.13 21.64
N GLU A 30 -16.31 11.74 22.81
CA GLU A 30 -15.98 13.16 23.04
C GLU A 30 -14.48 13.41 22.98
N ARG A 31 -13.64 12.48 23.47
CA ARG A 31 -12.18 12.53 23.30
C ARG A 31 -11.78 12.43 21.82
N LEU A 32 -12.46 11.60 21.04
CA LEU A 32 -12.23 11.45 19.60
C LEU A 32 -12.71 12.66 18.78
N LYS A 33 -13.61 13.46 19.34
CA LYS A 33 -14.05 14.77 18.78
C LYS A 33 -13.09 15.92 19.14
N LEU A 34 -12.02 15.67 19.85
CA LEU A 34 -10.97 16.67 20.05
C LEU A 34 -10.48 17.12 18.68
N GLY A 35 -10.68 18.39 18.40
CA GLY A 35 -10.35 19.04 17.13
C GLY A 35 -8.90 18.80 16.71
N PRO A 36 -8.51 19.24 15.54
CA PRO A 36 -7.23 18.92 14.93
C PRO A 36 -6.08 19.21 15.90
N THR A 37 -5.15 18.28 16.00
CA THR A 37 -3.95 18.46 16.84
C THR A 37 -3.21 19.73 16.43
N LYS A 38 -2.43 20.32 17.35
CA LYS A 38 -1.60 21.49 17.03
C LYS A 38 -0.69 21.26 15.81
N LEU A 39 -0.24 20.01 15.63
CA LEU A 39 0.55 19.62 14.46
C LEU A 39 -0.28 19.70 13.18
N TRP A 40 -1.50 19.19 13.20
CA TRP A 40 -2.40 19.25 12.05
C TRP A 40 -2.72 20.69 11.68
N THR A 41 -3.18 21.49 12.64
CA THR A 41 -3.48 22.91 12.42
C THR A 41 -2.26 23.70 11.95
N GLY A 42 -1.11 23.52 12.65
CA GLY A 42 0.10 24.26 12.35
C GLY A 42 0.76 23.88 11.03
N LEU A 43 0.91 22.57 10.75
CA LEU A 43 1.60 22.11 9.56
C LEU A 43 0.66 21.95 8.37
N VAL A 44 -0.45 21.25 8.54
CA VAL A 44 -1.32 20.85 7.41
C VAL A 44 -2.20 22.00 6.96
N LEU A 45 -2.80 22.76 7.89
CA LEU A 45 -3.71 23.83 7.55
C LEU A 45 -3.01 25.18 7.28
N HIS A 46 -2.02 25.56 8.10
CA HIS A 46 -1.34 26.85 7.98
C HIS A 46 -0.14 26.86 7.02
N HIS A 47 0.50 25.71 6.83
CA HIS A 47 1.67 25.56 5.93
C HIS A 47 1.40 24.47 4.90
N LYS A 48 0.29 24.57 4.16
CA LYS A 48 -0.14 23.60 3.15
C LYS A 48 0.93 23.38 2.07
N ASP A 49 1.57 24.44 1.62
CA ASP A 49 2.64 24.43 0.62
C ASP A 49 3.82 23.55 1.05
N VAL A 50 4.27 23.71 2.29
CA VAL A 50 5.34 22.88 2.88
C VAL A 50 4.89 21.42 3.01
N PHE A 51 3.69 21.19 3.52
CA PHE A 51 3.15 19.84 3.66
C PHE A 51 3.00 19.14 2.31
N VAL A 52 2.48 19.83 1.31
CA VAL A 52 2.32 19.28 -0.05
C VAL A 52 3.67 18.98 -0.69
N SER A 53 4.64 19.87 -0.61
CA SER A 53 5.95 19.67 -1.24
C SER A 53 6.79 18.58 -0.58
N HIS A 54 6.68 18.41 0.74
CA HIS A 54 7.52 17.48 1.50
C HIS A 54 6.84 16.17 1.92
N VAL A 55 5.53 16.15 2.02
CA VAL A 55 4.77 14.97 2.42
C VAL A 55 3.93 14.41 1.28
N ILE A 56 2.95 15.17 0.77
CA ILE A 56 2.02 14.66 -0.25
C ILE A 56 2.76 14.24 -1.53
N SER A 57 3.81 14.96 -1.92
CA SER A 57 4.64 14.62 -3.09
C SER A 57 5.35 13.26 -2.95
N LYS A 58 5.54 12.76 -1.72
CA LYS A 58 6.20 11.48 -1.43
C LYS A 58 5.24 10.32 -1.25
N LEU A 59 3.95 10.60 -1.06
CA LEU A 59 2.93 9.56 -0.95
C LEU A 59 2.68 8.91 -2.30
N ASN A 60 2.59 7.57 -2.33
CA ASN A 60 2.10 6.85 -3.50
C ASN A 60 0.59 7.02 -3.68
N ALA A 61 0.02 6.52 -4.79
CA ALA A 61 -1.41 6.66 -5.08
C ALA A 61 -2.30 6.03 -3.99
N THR A 62 -1.89 4.89 -3.45
CA THR A 62 -2.60 4.18 -2.38
C THR A 62 -2.59 4.98 -1.09
N ASP A 63 -1.46 5.51 -0.66
CA ASP A 63 -1.35 6.34 0.55
C ASP A 63 -2.16 7.64 0.41
N ARG A 64 -2.17 8.28 -0.78
CA ARG A 64 -3.02 9.44 -1.07
C ARG A 64 -4.51 9.08 -1.01
N CYS A 65 -4.88 7.90 -1.53
CA CYS A 65 -6.25 7.40 -1.43
C CYS A 65 -6.68 7.24 0.04
N PHE A 66 -5.83 6.68 0.90
CA PHE A 66 -6.13 6.59 2.34
C PHE A 66 -6.15 7.96 3.01
N PHE A 67 -5.20 8.82 2.68
CA PHE A 67 -5.17 10.18 3.21
C PHE A 67 -6.46 10.93 2.88
N SER A 68 -7.05 10.73 1.69
CA SER A 68 -8.34 11.33 1.30
C SER A 68 -9.52 10.89 2.17
N LYS A 69 -9.40 9.77 2.90
CA LYS A 69 -10.47 9.22 3.75
C LYS A 69 -10.35 9.59 5.23
N VAL A 70 -9.31 10.33 5.60
CA VAL A 70 -9.08 10.71 7.01
C VAL A 70 -10.10 11.74 7.49
N ASN A 71 -10.28 12.82 6.76
CA ASN A 71 -11.25 13.90 7.04
C ASN A 71 -11.40 14.83 5.83
N SER A 72 -12.27 15.84 5.93
CA SER A 72 -12.51 16.82 4.86
C SER A 72 -11.28 17.68 4.55
N GLU A 73 -10.52 18.07 5.56
CA GLU A 73 -9.31 18.88 5.37
C GLU A 73 -8.22 18.10 4.59
N SER A 74 -8.18 16.77 4.72
CA SER A 74 -7.29 15.92 3.92
C SER A 74 -7.64 15.96 2.43
N LEU A 75 -8.94 16.00 2.10
CA LEU A 75 -9.41 16.21 0.73
C LEU A 75 -8.98 17.59 0.21
N ASP A 76 -9.22 18.65 0.97
CA ASP A 76 -8.85 20.02 0.59
C ASP A 76 -7.34 20.15 0.33
N VAL A 77 -6.51 19.41 1.09
CA VAL A 77 -5.05 19.41 0.89
C VAL A 77 -4.66 18.68 -0.38
N LEU A 78 -5.31 17.56 -0.71
CA LEU A 78 -5.06 16.83 -1.96
C LEU A 78 -5.51 17.66 -3.18
N GLU A 79 -6.66 18.31 -3.13
CA GLU A 79 -7.14 19.20 -4.16
C GLU A 79 -6.18 20.39 -4.36
N TYR A 80 -5.73 21.01 -3.26
CA TYR A 80 -4.70 22.05 -3.30
C TYR A 80 -3.38 21.56 -3.93
N ALA A 81 -3.03 20.28 -3.74
CA ALA A 81 -1.87 19.65 -4.36
C ALA A 81 -2.09 19.31 -5.85
N GLY A 82 -3.27 19.59 -6.41
CA GLY A 82 -3.63 19.24 -7.79
C GLY A 82 -3.86 17.73 -8.00
N VAL A 83 -4.16 16.99 -6.95
CA VAL A 83 -4.45 15.55 -7.03
C VAL A 83 -5.92 15.35 -7.34
N ASP A 84 -6.22 14.72 -8.47
CA ASP A 84 -7.58 14.28 -8.77
C ASP A 84 -7.94 13.06 -7.91
N VAL A 85 -8.76 13.28 -6.89
CA VAL A 85 -9.16 12.24 -5.93
C VAL A 85 -10.04 11.19 -6.58
N SER A 86 -10.78 11.53 -7.65
CA SER A 86 -11.64 10.58 -8.38
C SER A 86 -10.85 9.52 -9.15
N GLU A 87 -9.63 9.84 -9.54
CA GLU A 87 -8.70 8.94 -10.24
C GLU A 87 -7.84 8.08 -9.30
N LEU A 88 -7.88 8.35 -7.99
CA LEU A 88 -7.08 7.61 -7.02
C LEU A 88 -7.58 6.18 -6.90
N LYS A 89 -6.68 5.24 -7.16
CA LYS A 89 -6.89 3.80 -6.99
C LYS A 89 -5.91 3.28 -5.95
N TRP A 90 -6.41 2.42 -5.08
CA TRP A 90 -5.55 1.71 -4.15
C TRP A 90 -5.09 0.37 -4.72
N ALA A 91 -3.92 -0.07 -4.32
CA ALA A 91 -3.37 -1.37 -4.66
C ALA A 91 -2.67 -1.98 -3.45
N VAL A 92 -2.94 -3.25 -3.16
CA VAL A 92 -2.41 -3.95 -1.99
C VAL A 92 -0.87 -3.93 -1.99
N TRP A 93 -0.26 -4.20 -3.15
CA TRP A 93 1.20 -4.22 -3.29
C TRP A 93 1.89 -2.86 -3.05
N GLN A 94 1.15 -1.77 -3.00
CA GLN A 94 1.65 -0.43 -2.67
C GLN A 94 1.54 -0.09 -1.19
N CYS A 95 0.94 -0.95 -0.37
CA CYS A 95 0.79 -0.69 1.05
C CYS A 95 2.13 -0.53 1.75
N THR A 96 2.21 0.49 2.58
CA THR A 96 3.43 0.87 3.30
C THR A 96 3.44 0.41 4.75
N SER A 97 2.26 0.10 5.31
CA SER A 97 2.09 -0.33 6.71
C SER A 97 1.06 -1.45 6.87
N ILE A 98 1.16 -2.19 7.99
CA ILE A 98 0.15 -3.19 8.37
C ILE A 98 -1.21 -2.53 8.62
N SER A 99 -1.25 -1.32 9.18
CA SER A 99 -2.50 -0.60 9.41
C SER A 99 -3.26 -0.31 8.12
N THR A 100 -2.57 0.03 7.03
CA THR A 100 -3.20 0.22 5.72
C THR A 100 -3.69 -1.10 5.12
N LEU A 101 -2.94 -2.20 5.31
CA LEU A 101 -3.39 -3.53 4.91
C LEU A 101 -4.61 -4.00 5.69
N GLU A 102 -4.64 -3.74 7.00
CA GLU A 102 -5.76 -4.09 7.86
C GLU A 102 -7.03 -3.36 7.44
N TRP A 103 -6.91 -2.06 7.19
CA TRP A 103 -8.03 -1.29 6.67
C TRP A 103 -8.51 -1.81 5.31
N MET A 104 -7.60 -2.16 4.39
CA MET A 104 -7.97 -2.79 3.12
C MET A 104 -8.68 -4.12 3.32
N TRP A 105 -8.17 -4.96 4.20
CA TRP A 105 -8.79 -6.25 4.53
C TRP A 105 -10.25 -6.08 4.96
N GLU A 106 -10.54 -5.10 5.81
CA GLU A 106 -11.90 -4.80 6.29
C GLU A 106 -12.80 -4.19 5.19
N CYS A 107 -12.23 -3.49 4.22
CA CYS A 107 -12.97 -2.84 3.14
C CYS A 107 -13.21 -3.73 1.92
N VAL A 108 -12.49 -4.84 1.77
CA VAL A 108 -12.68 -5.76 0.63
C VAL A 108 -13.97 -6.56 0.80
N PRO A 109 -14.88 -6.54 -0.19
CA PRO A 109 -16.07 -7.39 -0.18
C PRO A 109 -15.70 -8.83 -0.52
N TRP A 110 -15.30 -9.60 0.49
CA TRP A 110 -14.94 -11.00 0.32
C TRP A 110 -16.10 -11.82 -0.24
N GLY A 111 -15.87 -12.57 -1.32
CA GLY A 111 -16.86 -13.52 -1.87
C GLY A 111 -18.12 -12.87 -2.43
N GLY A 112 -18.08 -11.62 -2.83
CA GLY A 112 -19.22 -10.87 -3.38
C GLY A 112 -19.87 -11.59 -4.56
N LYS A 113 -21.15 -11.99 -4.40
CA LYS A 113 -21.97 -12.65 -5.42
C LYS A 113 -22.51 -11.68 -6.48
N ASP A 114 -22.38 -10.38 -6.28
CA ASP A 114 -23.00 -9.36 -7.10
C ASP A 114 -21.99 -8.69 -8.02
N ASN A 115 -21.97 -9.10 -9.29
CA ASN A 115 -21.49 -8.35 -10.48
C ASN A 115 -20.27 -7.40 -10.33
N ALA A 116 -19.50 -7.49 -9.26
CA ALA A 116 -18.30 -6.74 -9.08
C ALA A 116 -17.25 -7.26 -10.07
N ARG A 117 -16.83 -6.41 -10.96
CA ARG A 117 -15.86 -6.66 -12.03
C ARG A 117 -14.49 -7.19 -11.53
N TYR A 118 -14.30 -7.17 -10.22
CA TYR A 118 -13.14 -7.69 -9.50
C TYR A 118 -13.59 -8.26 -8.17
N VAL A 119 -13.86 -9.56 -8.13
CA VAL A 119 -13.96 -10.29 -6.87
C VAL A 119 -12.55 -10.57 -6.43
N MET A 120 -12.10 -9.87 -5.40
CA MET A 120 -10.83 -10.19 -4.76
C MET A 120 -11.07 -11.41 -3.87
N ASP A 121 -10.45 -12.54 -4.19
CA ASP A 121 -10.38 -13.67 -3.28
C ASP A 121 -9.19 -13.53 -2.32
N GLN A 122 -9.19 -14.33 -1.27
CA GLN A 122 -8.14 -14.24 -0.26
C GLN A 122 -6.77 -14.65 -0.81
N ALA A 123 -6.72 -15.64 -1.71
CA ALA A 123 -5.47 -16.11 -2.28
C ALA A 123 -4.83 -15.04 -3.17
N TRP A 124 -5.63 -14.32 -3.95
CA TRP A 124 -5.15 -13.19 -4.74
C TRP A 124 -4.67 -12.04 -3.83
N PHE A 125 -5.41 -11.72 -2.75
CA PHE A 125 -4.96 -10.71 -1.77
C PHE A 125 -3.60 -11.10 -1.17
N CYS A 126 -3.42 -12.38 -0.80
CA CYS A 126 -2.16 -12.86 -0.25
C CYS A 126 -0.99 -12.73 -1.24
N ALA A 127 -1.23 -12.99 -2.54
CA ALA A 127 -0.26 -12.79 -3.60
C ALA A 127 0.13 -11.30 -3.77
N GLU A 128 -0.85 -10.40 -3.73
CA GLU A 128 -0.62 -8.95 -3.74
C GLU A 128 0.18 -8.48 -2.51
N VAL A 129 -0.11 -9.05 -1.33
CA VAL A 129 0.67 -8.79 -0.11
C VAL A 129 2.12 -9.25 -0.28
N ALA A 130 2.37 -10.42 -0.87
CA ALA A 130 3.72 -10.85 -1.22
C ALA A 130 4.40 -9.88 -2.21
N GLY A 131 3.63 -9.30 -3.12
CA GLY A 131 4.05 -8.23 -4.03
C GLY A 131 4.57 -6.95 -3.36
N THR A 132 4.26 -6.70 -2.07
CA THR A 132 4.84 -5.59 -1.29
C THR A 132 6.33 -5.76 -1.02
N ASN A 133 6.86 -6.97 -1.16
CA ASN A 133 8.22 -7.37 -0.83
C ASN A 133 8.56 -7.30 0.68
N LYS A 134 7.56 -7.30 1.56
CA LYS A 134 7.70 -7.24 3.01
C LYS A 134 7.22 -8.54 3.65
N LEU A 135 8.15 -9.33 4.20
CA LEU A 135 7.83 -10.62 4.80
C LEU A 135 6.87 -10.49 6.00
N GLU A 136 7.01 -9.43 6.79
CA GLU A 136 6.13 -9.17 7.93
C GLU A 136 4.67 -8.96 7.51
N PHE A 137 4.42 -8.44 6.32
CA PHE A 137 3.06 -8.28 5.78
C PHE A 137 2.45 -9.61 5.38
N LEU A 138 3.24 -10.49 4.75
CA LEU A 138 2.81 -11.83 4.40
C LEU A 138 2.53 -12.66 5.65
N LYS A 139 3.40 -12.57 6.67
CA LYS A 139 3.18 -13.20 7.97
C LYS A 139 1.90 -12.72 8.62
N TRP A 140 1.66 -11.41 8.64
CA TRP A 140 0.41 -10.84 9.17
C TRP A 140 -0.82 -11.40 8.43
N ALA A 141 -0.79 -11.46 7.10
CA ALA A 141 -1.91 -12.01 6.32
C ALA A 141 -2.17 -13.49 6.66
N ARG A 142 -1.10 -14.30 6.82
CA ARG A 142 -1.21 -15.74 7.08
C ARG A 142 -1.51 -16.08 8.55
N GLU A 143 -0.80 -15.46 9.49
CA GLU A 143 -0.83 -15.83 10.90
C GLU A 143 -1.94 -15.10 11.68
N VAL A 144 -2.29 -13.87 11.28
CA VAL A 144 -3.29 -13.05 11.96
C VAL A 144 -4.65 -13.12 11.26
N LYS A 145 -4.68 -12.96 9.93
CA LYS A 145 -5.93 -12.99 9.16
C LYS A 145 -6.30 -14.38 8.64
N HIS A 146 -5.40 -15.35 8.75
CA HIS A 146 -5.57 -16.72 8.23
C HIS A 146 -5.95 -16.74 6.73
N CYS A 147 -5.42 -15.75 5.99
CA CYS A 147 -5.66 -15.55 4.58
C CYS A 147 -5.26 -16.80 3.79
N GLU A 148 -6.11 -17.31 2.91
CA GLU A 148 -5.75 -18.38 1.99
C GLU A 148 -4.65 -17.92 1.04
N TRP A 149 -3.82 -18.82 0.53
CA TRP A 149 -2.80 -18.56 -0.47
C TRP A 149 -2.75 -19.66 -1.53
N ASN A 150 -2.12 -19.35 -2.66
CA ASN A 150 -1.91 -20.27 -3.76
C ASN A 150 -0.51 -20.05 -4.39
N GLU A 151 -0.27 -20.68 -5.52
CA GLU A 151 0.98 -20.56 -6.28
C GLU A 151 1.35 -19.12 -6.67
N GLU A 152 0.36 -18.23 -6.83
CA GLU A 152 0.61 -16.82 -7.16
C GLU A 152 1.38 -16.10 -6.05
N THR A 153 1.21 -16.52 -4.79
CA THR A 153 1.98 -15.97 -3.65
C THR A 153 3.48 -16.25 -3.78
N ILE A 154 3.85 -17.49 -4.16
CA ILE A 154 5.26 -17.84 -4.39
C ILE A 154 5.80 -17.15 -5.64
N LYS A 155 5.02 -17.07 -6.72
CA LYS A 155 5.41 -16.35 -7.93
C LYS A 155 5.71 -14.89 -7.63
N ALA A 156 4.85 -14.22 -6.84
CA ALA A 156 5.07 -12.84 -6.40
C ALA A 156 6.36 -12.68 -5.58
N ALA A 157 6.62 -13.59 -4.63
CA ALA A 157 7.84 -13.61 -3.83
C ALA A 157 9.09 -13.83 -4.70
N ALA A 158 9.04 -14.75 -5.66
CA ALA A 158 10.09 -15.03 -6.62
C ALA A 158 10.37 -13.82 -7.53
N PHE A 159 9.33 -13.23 -8.09
CA PHE A 159 9.41 -12.01 -8.90
C PHE A 159 10.07 -10.85 -8.13
N LYS A 160 9.79 -10.70 -6.84
CA LYS A 160 10.48 -9.70 -6.00
C LYS A 160 11.92 -10.10 -5.64
N GLY A 161 12.30 -11.36 -5.82
CA GLY A 161 13.60 -11.92 -5.42
C GLY A 161 13.78 -11.94 -3.90
N ASN A 162 12.71 -12.13 -3.14
CA ASN A 162 12.75 -12.15 -1.68
C ASN A 162 12.96 -13.57 -1.18
N LEU A 163 14.22 -13.94 -0.97
CA LEU A 163 14.61 -15.28 -0.55
C LEU A 163 14.00 -15.67 0.81
N GLU A 164 13.93 -14.74 1.77
CA GLU A 164 13.35 -15.02 3.09
C GLU A 164 11.84 -15.26 2.99
N MET A 165 11.15 -14.55 2.12
CA MET A 165 9.73 -14.76 1.85
C MET A 165 9.50 -16.10 1.15
N LEU A 166 10.35 -16.49 0.20
CA LEU A 166 10.31 -17.82 -0.44
C LEU A 166 10.51 -18.92 0.58
N LYS A 167 11.54 -18.84 1.44
CA LYS A 167 11.76 -19.79 2.52
C LYS A 167 10.54 -19.92 3.42
N TYR A 168 9.91 -18.79 3.79
CA TYR A 168 8.68 -18.78 4.58
C TYR A 168 7.54 -19.51 3.87
N CYS A 169 7.32 -19.24 2.58
CA CYS A 169 6.30 -19.91 1.77
C CYS A 169 6.51 -21.44 1.75
N PHE A 170 7.73 -21.90 1.44
CA PHE A 170 8.06 -23.33 1.42
C PHE A 170 7.92 -24.00 2.78
N SER A 171 8.32 -23.33 3.86
CA SER A 171 8.24 -23.87 5.22
C SER A 171 6.81 -23.95 5.77
N ASN A 172 5.85 -23.30 5.12
CA ASN A 172 4.45 -23.28 5.54
C ASN A 172 3.49 -23.83 4.48
N ASP A 173 3.97 -24.75 3.63
CA ASP A 173 3.19 -25.51 2.66
C ASP A 173 2.41 -24.63 1.67
N CYS A 174 2.98 -23.50 1.22
CA CYS A 174 2.37 -22.72 0.14
C CYS A 174 2.42 -23.53 -1.17
N PRO A 175 1.28 -23.72 -1.87
CA PRO A 175 1.28 -24.41 -3.16
C PRO A 175 2.22 -23.73 -4.17
N TYR A 176 2.94 -24.52 -4.98
CA TYR A 176 3.80 -24.00 -6.03
C TYR A 176 3.99 -24.98 -7.17
N GLU A 177 4.24 -24.43 -8.36
CA GLU A 177 4.75 -25.18 -9.50
C GLU A 177 6.22 -24.83 -9.72
N GLU A 178 7.09 -25.84 -9.60
CA GLU A 178 8.55 -25.65 -9.59
C GLU A 178 9.06 -24.93 -10.84
N LYS A 179 8.53 -25.27 -12.01
CA LYS A 179 8.92 -24.67 -13.29
C LYS A 179 8.60 -23.18 -13.39
N GLU A 180 7.44 -22.77 -12.89
CA GLU A 180 6.99 -21.37 -12.96
C GLU A 180 7.72 -20.48 -11.95
N ALA A 181 7.96 -20.97 -10.74
CA ALA A 181 8.72 -20.23 -9.73
C ALA A 181 10.16 -19.93 -10.20
N CYS A 182 10.81 -20.88 -10.86
CA CYS A 182 12.14 -20.68 -11.45
C CYS A 182 12.12 -19.70 -12.63
N ALA A 183 11.11 -19.76 -13.50
CA ALA A 183 10.96 -18.86 -14.65
C ALA A 183 10.81 -17.40 -14.20
N GLN A 184 9.98 -17.12 -13.20
CA GLN A 184 9.77 -15.77 -12.65
C GLN A 184 11.05 -15.19 -12.02
N ALA A 185 11.85 -16.01 -11.36
CA ALA A 185 13.13 -15.59 -10.82
C ALA A 185 14.14 -15.21 -11.92
N ALA A 186 14.18 -16.00 -13.01
CA ALA A 186 15.09 -15.78 -14.14
C ALA A 186 14.71 -14.52 -14.97
N GLU A 187 13.43 -14.22 -15.16
CA GLU A 187 13.00 -13.01 -15.86
C GLU A 187 13.50 -11.74 -15.18
N LYS A 188 13.55 -11.72 -13.85
CA LYS A 188 14.04 -10.56 -13.09
C LYS A 188 15.55 -10.34 -13.27
N GLU A 189 16.33 -11.40 -13.39
CA GLU A 189 17.78 -11.30 -13.62
C GLU A 189 18.06 -10.76 -15.03
N ASN A 190 17.33 -11.25 -16.03
CA ASN A 190 17.49 -10.79 -17.42
C ASN A 190 17.04 -9.32 -17.60
N GLY A 191 16.00 -8.87 -16.90
CA GLY A 191 15.53 -7.47 -16.95
C GLY A 191 16.48 -6.46 -16.29
N LYS A 192 17.47 -6.91 -15.50
CA LYS A 192 18.51 -6.06 -14.92
C LYS A 192 19.71 -5.84 -15.85
N SER A 193 19.96 -6.75 -16.80
CA SER A 193 21.07 -6.65 -17.73
C SER A 193 20.89 -5.55 -18.78
N ASP A 194 19.65 -5.14 -19.06
CA ASP A 194 19.37 -4.18 -20.15
C ASP A 194 19.38 -2.71 -19.72
N LYS A 195 19.57 -2.42 -18.42
CA LYS A 195 19.68 -1.04 -17.89
C LYS A 195 21.10 -0.57 -17.55
N GLY A 196 22.11 -1.37 -17.84
CA GLY A 196 23.51 -1.13 -17.45
C GLY A 196 24.48 -0.72 -18.54
N SER A 197 24.02 -0.39 -19.78
CA SER A 197 24.95 -0.09 -20.87
C SER A 197 24.46 1.03 -21.79
N LYS A 198 24.29 2.23 -21.22
CA LYS A 198 24.15 3.48 -22.00
C LYS A 198 24.62 4.69 -21.18
N ASP A 199 25.84 4.69 -20.73
CA ASP A 199 26.58 5.89 -20.37
C ASP A 199 28.03 5.49 -20.38
N ASP A 200 28.75 5.81 -21.49
CA ASP A 200 30.17 6.13 -21.56
C ASP A 200 30.63 6.07 -23.01
N GLU A 201 30.25 7.10 -23.81
CA GLU A 201 31.07 7.53 -24.95
C GLU A 201 30.90 9.03 -25.17
N LYS A 202 31.54 9.80 -24.30
CA LYS A 202 31.97 11.17 -24.65
C LYS A 202 33.46 11.15 -24.86
N GLY A 203 33.85 10.82 -26.10
CA GLY A 203 35.20 11.02 -26.62
C GLY A 203 35.53 12.49 -26.72
N THR A 204 36.64 12.84 -26.17
CA THR A 204 37.37 14.10 -26.19
C THR A 204 37.61 14.66 -27.60
N PRO A 205 37.65 16.00 -27.79
CA PRO A 205 38.06 16.60 -29.02
C PRO A 205 39.59 16.84 -29.00
N ASN A 206 40.27 16.34 -29.99
CA ASN A 206 41.63 16.77 -30.28
C ASN A 206 41.73 17.23 -31.75
N GLY A 207 41.95 18.35 -32.01
CA GLY A 207 42.80 19.41 -32.33
C GLY A 207 43.59 19.26 -33.59
N LYS A 208 43.55 20.36 -34.39
CA LYS A 208 44.55 20.84 -35.35
C LYS A 208 44.76 20.06 -36.65
N ASN A 209 44.51 20.63 -37.81
CA ASN A 209 45.44 21.50 -38.56
C ASN A 209 44.86 21.86 -39.94
N GLN A 210 44.89 23.14 -40.21
CA GLN A 210 45.48 23.85 -41.33
C GLN A 210 45.27 23.30 -42.75
N GLY A 211 44.76 24.19 -43.60
CA GLY A 211 45.44 24.48 -44.80
C GLY A 211 44.61 24.61 -46.07
N LYS A 212 44.45 25.84 -46.50
CA LYS A 212 44.57 26.34 -47.90
C LYS A 212 43.43 26.10 -48.89
N GLU A 213 42.83 27.22 -49.22
CA GLU A 213 42.85 27.83 -50.58
C GLU A 213 42.42 26.92 -51.72
N THR A 214 41.43 27.24 -52.52
CA THR A 214 41.40 28.31 -53.55
C THR A 214 40.03 28.32 -54.23
N GLN A 215 39.49 29.49 -54.39
CA GLN A 215 39.00 30.10 -55.64
C GLN A 215 38.01 29.39 -56.55
N ASN A 216 37.01 30.20 -56.78
CA ASN A 216 36.41 30.58 -58.07
C ASN A 216 35.26 29.79 -58.64
N HIS A 217 34.26 30.45 -58.93
CA HIS A 217 33.67 31.09 -60.13
C HIS A 217 32.22 30.69 -60.37
N GLN A 218 31.47 31.75 -60.41
CA GLN A 218 30.45 32.06 -61.43
C GLN A 218 29.33 31.05 -61.70
N GLY A 219 28.13 31.63 -61.67
CA GLY A 219 26.89 31.19 -62.26
C GLY A 219 25.68 31.78 -61.51
#